data_00183d676f19c365fc1dc6ebf38bc22c
#
_entry.id   00183d676f19c365fc1dc6ebf38bc22c
#
_cell.length_a   1.000
_cell.length_b   1.000
_cell.length_c   1.000
_cell.angle_alpha   90.00
_cell.angle_beta   90.00
_cell.angle_gamma   90.00
#
_symmetry.space_group_name_H-M   'P 1'
#
loop_
_entity.id
_entity.type
_entity.pdbx_description
1 polymer ?
#
loop_
_entity_poly.entity_id
_entity_poly.type
_entity_poly.pdbx_seq_one_letter_code
_entity_poly.pdbx_strand_id
1 'polypeptide(L)'
;MFSSNHVPEAVIAGFCRTPFGKYRGSLSDIEATKLGSIAINGLLDSLSVNPRSGVIDGVYMGMVLQAGAGQAPARQASIGAGLPFDTPATTLNKVCGSSLKAVMIAAMEIESGRSDAIIAGGMESMSRAPMIAQNVSKGEPVEYSSLVSILHKDGLVDAFSGDAMGISGETIAKEEGVTRKDADSYSLKSHARASESWFNGWTSREITPVGGLSRDEGVRDNSSLEALSKLKPVFMQDGIVTAGNSSQVSDGAAALLICSKEAAEDNGWPVLARIVDFETSGVEPSRVMSCLLYTSDAARRYAVCRSRWSPYH
;
A
#
# COMPACT_ATOMS: atom_id res chain seq x y z
N MET A 1 21.54 -40.40 -0.89
CA MET A 1 20.62 -39.87 -1.91
C MET A 1 20.31 -38.45 -1.49
N PHE A 2 20.90 -37.48 -2.16
CA PHE A 2 20.55 -36.06 -1.96
C PHE A 2 19.20 -35.88 -2.65
N SER A 3 18.13 -35.71 -1.86
CA SER A 3 16.86 -35.21 -2.33
C SER A 3 17.15 -33.91 -3.10
N SER A 4 16.71 -33.79 -4.33
CA SER A 4 16.71 -32.54 -5.06
C SER A 4 15.98 -31.54 -4.16
N ASN A 5 16.72 -30.54 -3.63
CA ASN A 5 16.13 -29.45 -2.87
C ASN A 5 15.20 -28.69 -3.83
N HIS A 6 13.95 -29.13 -3.90
CA HIS A 6 12.90 -28.36 -4.56
C HIS A 6 12.61 -27.16 -3.67
N VAL A 7 12.95 -25.98 -4.15
CA VAL A 7 12.58 -24.73 -3.51
C VAL A 7 11.11 -24.47 -3.87
N PRO A 8 10.19 -24.36 -2.91
CA PRO A 8 8.80 -24.07 -3.22
C PRO A 8 8.67 -22.77 -4.01
N GLU A 9 7.81 -22.76 -5.00
CA GLU A 9 7.55 -21.58 -5.83
C GLU A 9 6.50 -20.70 -5.17
N ALA A 10 6.86 -19.43 -4.82
CA ALA A 10 5.92 -18.49 -4.25
C ALA A 10 5.00 -17.92 -5.34
N VAL A 11 3.68 -18.08 -5.15
CA VAL A 11 2.65 -17.61 -6.07
C VAL A 11 1.63 -16.72 -5.37
N ILE A 12 0.97 -15.88 -6.15
CA ILE A 12 -0.20 -15.09 -5.72
C ILE A 12 -1.44 -15.88 -6.12
N ALA A 13 -2.22 -16.31 -5.14
CA ALA A 13 -3.44 -17.09 -5.35
C ALA A 13 -4.72 -16.26 -5.29
N GLY A 14 -4.68 -15.10 -4.64
CA GLY A 14 -5.84 -14.23 -4.52
C GLY A 14 -5.48 -12.83 -4.09
N PHE A 15 -6.41 -11.92 -4.30
CA PHE A 15 -6.29 -10.52 -3.88
C PHE A 15 -7.65 -9.92 -3.59
N CYS A 16 -7.68 -8.98 -2.67
CA CYS A 16 -8.85 -8.15 -2.37
C CYS A 16 -8.41 -6.83 -1.76
N ARG A 17 -9.20 -5.78 -1.94
CA ARG A 17 -9.00 -4.49 -1.30
C ARG A 17 -10.31 -3.81 -0.94
N THR A 18 -10.25 -2.85 -0.06
CA THR A 18 -11.32 -1.87 0.10
C THR A 18 -11.29 -0.88 -1.07
N PRO A 19 -12.35 -0.11 -1.32
CA PRO A 19 -12.21 1.12 -2.10
C PRO A 19 -11.25 2.07 -1.37
N PHE A 20 -10.56 2.94 -2.10
CA PHE A 20 -9.77 4.00 -1.51
C PHE A 20 -10.64 5.23 -1.25
N GLY A 21 -10.80 5.57 0.03
CA GLY A 21 -11.40 6.81 0.49
C GLY A 21 -10.42 7.97 0.38
N LYS A 22 -10.89 9.16 0.06
CA LYS A 22 -10.09 10.39 0.16
C LYS A 22 -9.99 10.86 1.62
N TYR A 23 -9.00 11.67 1.89
CA TYR A 23 -8.81 12.27 3.22
C TYR A 23 -10.10 12.96 3.71
N ARG A 24 -10.53 12.58 4.91
CA ARG A 24 -11.80 13.02 5.52
C ARG A 24 -13.03 12.74 4.65
N GLY A 25 -12.96 11.72 3.80
CA GLY A 25 -14.07 11.24 2.96
C GLY A 25 -14.88 10.13 3.62
N SER A 26 -15.46 9.27 2.79
CA SER A 26 -16.43 8.25 3.21
C SER A 26 -15.87 7.17 4.15
N LEU A 27 -14.54 6.98 4.20
CA LEU A 27 -13.88 6.01 5.08
C LEU A 27 -13.26 6.65 6.33
N SER A 28 -13.41 7.95 6.53
CA SER A 28 -12.73 8.71 7.59
C SER A 28 -13.00 8.23 9.02
N ASP A 29 -14.15 7.62 9.27
CA ASP A 29 -14.54 7.12 10.60
C ASP A 29 -14.15 5.66 10.85
N ILE A 30 -13.51 5.01 9.86
CA ILE A 30 -13.16 3.59 9.94
C ILE A 30 -11.68 3.44 10.27
N GLU A 31 -11.39 2.65 11.31
CA GLU A 31 -10.03 2.36 11.74
C GLU A 31 -9.25 1.53 10.69
N ALA A 32 -7.95 1.78 10.57
CA ALA A 32 -7.09 1.03 9.64
C ALA A 32 -7.18 -0.48 9.88
N THR A 33 -7.19 -0.93 11.13
CA THR A 33 -7.32 -2.34 11.49
C THR A 33 -8.64 -2.96 11.05
N LYS A 34 -9.73 -2.17 11.05
CA LYS A 34 -11.02 -2.60 10.54
C LYS A 34 -11.03 -2.68 9.01
N LEU A 35 -10.42 -1.70 8.32
CA LEU A 35 -10.21 -1.77 6.86
C LEU A 35 -9.39 -3.00 6.49
N GLY A 36 -8.31 -3.28 7.24
CA GLY A 36 -7.50 -4.50 7.08
C GLY A 36 -8.31 -5.77 7.25
N SER A 37 -9.16 -5.85 8.29
CA SER A 37 -10.06 -7.01 8.49
C SER A 37 -11.00 -7.22 7.31
N ILE A 38 -11.56 -6.15 6.74
CA ILE A 38 -12.48 -6.21 5.59
C ILE A 38 -11.75 -6.71 4.35
N ALA A 39 -10.54 -6.21 4.08
CA ALA A 39 -9.74 -6.66 2.95
C ALA A 39 -9.36 -8.15 3.07
N ILE A 40 -8.97 -8.60 4.27
CA ILE A 40 -8.67 -10.02 4.54
C ILE A 40 -9.93 -10.87 4.36
N ASN A 41 -11.08 -10.46 4.91
CA ASN A 41 -12.33 -11.20 4.72
C ASN A 41 -12.72 -11.29 3.25
N GLY A 42 -12.67 -10.17 2.51
CA GLY A 42 -12.98 -10.18 1.09
C GLY A 42 -12.05 -11.10 0.29
N LEU A 43 -10.78 -11.19 0.67
CA LEU A 43 -9.83 -12.14 0.08
C LEU A 43 -10.25 -13.59 0.37
N LEU A 44 -10.50 -13.93 1.63
CA LEU A 44 -10.89 -15.29 2.05
C LEU A 44 -12.23 -15.72 1.40
N ASP A 45 -13.19 -14.81 1.35
CA ASP A 45 -14.50 -15.04 0.70
C ASP A 45 -14.32 -15.31 -0.80
N SER A 46 -13.46 -14.54 -1.48
CA SER A 46 -13.20 -14.71 -2.92
C SER A 46 -12.58 -16.06 -3.27
N LEU A 47 -11.87 -16.67 -2.33
CA LEU A 47 -11.24 -17.99 -2.45
C LEU A 47 -12.06 -19.09 -1.79
N SER A 48 -13.23 -18.78 -1.23
CA SER A 48 -14.06 -19.71 -0.46
C SER A 48 -13.31 -20.37 0.71
N VAL A 49 -12.38 -19.65 1.32
CA VAL A 49 -11.59 -20.13 2.46
C VAL A 49 -12.33 -19.83 3.76
N ASN A 50 -12.61 -20.87 4.54
CA ASN A 50 -13.08 -20.68 5.90
C ASN A 50 -11.94 -20.08 6.76
N PRO A 51 -12.10 -18.90 7.37
CA PRO A 51 -11.05 -18.29 8.20
C PRO A 51 -10.49 -19.22 9.27
N ARG A 52 -11.33 -20.09 9.83
CA ARG A 52 -10.95 -21.04 10.90
C ARG A 52 -10.41 -22.38 10.43
N SER A 53 -10.15 -22.54 9.14
CA SER A 53 -9.65 -23.82 8.59
C SER A 53 -8.22 -24.16 9.05
N GLY A 54 -7.46 -23.18 9.50
CA GLY A 54 -6.05 -23.35 9.88
C GLY A 54 -5.09 -23.44 8.69
N VAL A 55 -5.56 -23.16 7.46
CA VAL A 55 -4.71 -23.20 6.25
C VAL A 55 -3.85 -21.95 6.07
N ILE A 56 -4.06 -20.89 6.87
CA ILE A 56 -3.28 -19.66 6.83
C ILE A 56 -2.24 -19.68 7.94
N ASP A 57 -0.98 -19.75 7.56
CA ASP A 57 0.17 -19.85 8.49
C ASP A 57 0.54 -18.53 9.14
N GLY A 58 0.23 -17.40 8.50
CA GLY A 58 0.59 -16.08 9.04
C GLY A 58 -0.04 -14.91 8.31
N VAL A 59 0.04 -13.73 8.94
CA VAL A 59 -0.47 -12.47 8.41
C VAL A 59 0.59 -11.37 8.54
N TYR A 60 0.97 -10.74 7.44
CA TYR A 60 1.86 -9.59 7.40
C TYR A 60 1.13 -8.37 6.84
N MET A 61 0.93 -7.33 7.66
CA MET A 61 0.27 -6.10 7.22
C MET A 61 1.16 -4.89 7.42
N GLY A 62 1.36 -4.14 6.34
CA GLY A 62 2.01 -2.83 6.39
C GLY A 62 1.10 -1.78 7.01
N MET A 63 1.66 -0.93 7.87
CA MET A 63 0.97 0.25 8.42
C MET A 63 2.01 1.27 8.85
N VAL A 64 1.87 2.51 8.43
CA VAL A 64 2.79 3.61 8.74
C VAL A 64 2.38 4.35 10.00
N LEU A 65 1.13 4.80 10.07
CA LEU A 65 0.61 5.67 11.12
C LEU A 65 -0.01 4.83 12.24
N GLN A 66 0.84 4.19 13.05
CA GLN A 66 0.41 3.22 14.06
C GLN A 66 -0.01 3.86 15.40
N ALA A 67 0.32 5.13 15.64
CA ALA A 67 -0.03 5.79 16.89
C ALA A 67 -1.56 5.83 17.09
N GLY A 68 -2.02 5.38 18.26
CA GLY A 68 -3.45 5.31 18.59
C GLY A 68 -4.21 4.12 17.98
N ALA A 69 -3.58 3.28 17.14
CA ALA A 69 -4.21 2.10 16.56
C ALA A 69 -4.29 0.90 17.52
N GLY A 70 -3.72 1.03 18.71
CA GLY A 70 -3.62 -0.07 19.67
C GLY A 70 -2.43 -1.00 19.40
N GLN A 71 -2.33 -2.08 20.18
CA GLN A 71 -1.22 -3.02 20.07
C GLN A 71 -1.38 -3.90 18.82
N ALA A 72 -0.26 -4.15 18.11
CA ALA A 72 -0.16 -5.10 17.01
C ALA A 72 -1.30 -4.98 15.97
N PRO A 73 -1.39 -3.88 15.20
CA PRO A 73 -2.48 -3.63 14.27
C PRO A 73 -2.77 -4.78 13.29
N ALA A 74 -1.74 -5.46 12.75
CA ALA A 74 -1.93 -6.64 11.90
C ALA A 74 -2.65 -7.78 12.64
N ARG A 75 -2.35 -7.95 13.93
CA ARG A 75 -3.03 -8.93 14.77
C ARG A 75 -4.50 -8.61 14.96
N GLN A 76 -4.83 -7.33 15.16
CA GLN A 76 -6.21 -6.87 15.25
C GLN A 76 -6.96 -7.13 13.93
N ALA A 77 -6.34 -6.84 12.78
CA ALA A 77 -6.91 -7.11 11.48
C ALA A 77 -7.14 -8.60 11.24
N SER A 78 -6.18 -9.45 11.59
CA SER A 78 -6.26 -10.91 11.49
C SER A 78 -7.42 -11.48 12.31
N ILE A 79 -7.49 -11.13 13.59
CA ILE A 79 -8.57 -11.58 14.50
C ILE A 79 -9.93 -11.01 14.05
N GLY A 80 -9.98 -9.74 13.66
CA GLY A 80 -11.18 -9.10 13.16
C GLY A 80 -11.71 -9.72 11.85
N ALA A 81 -10.85 -10.39 11.09
CA ALA A 81 -11.20 -11.20 9.92
C ALA A 81 -11.62 -12.63 10.28
N GLY A 82 -11.59 -13.01 11.57
CA GLY A 82 -12.03 -14.32 12.05
C GLY A 82 -10.97 -15.41 11.98
N LEU A 83 -9.71 -15.08 11.66
CA LEU A 83 -8.61 -16.05 11.70
C LEU A 83 -8.39 -16.56 13.14
N PRO A 84 -7.86 -17.78 13.31
CA PRO A 84 -7.60 -18.37 14.62
C PRO A 84 -6.65 -17.54 15.48
N PHE A 85 -6.77 -17.67 16.80
CA PHE A 85 -5.91 -16.95 17.73
C PHE A 85 -4.45 -17.42 17.72
N ASP A 86 -4.15 -18.57 17.21
CA ASP A 86 -2.80 -19.12 17.05
C ASP A 86 -2.16 -18.71 15.70
N THR A 87 -2.90 -18.13 14.75
CA THR A 87 -2.32 -17.58 13.53
C THR A 87 -1.45 -16.36 13.87
N PRO A 88 -0.12 -16.41 13.67
CA PRO A 88 0.77 -15.29 13.96
C PRO A 88 0.50 -14.11 13.03
N ALA A 89 0.70 -12.89 13.54
CA ALA A 89 0.52 -11.69 12.75
C ALA A 89 1.55 -10.62 13.10
N THR A 90 2.13 -9.98 12.08
CA THR A 90 3.17 -8.95 12.23
C THR A 90 2.82 -7.69 11.47
N THR A 91 2.95 -6.54 12.14
CA THR A 91 2.82 -5.23 11.51
C THR A 91 4.19 -4.74 11.05
N LEU A 92 4.28 -4.27 9.80
CA LEU A 92 5.50 -3.80 9.17
C LEU A 92 5.42 -2.30 8.87
N ASN A 93 6.54 -1.61 9.04
CA ASN A 93 6.65 -0.23 8.59
C ASN A 93 7.94 -0.06 7.76
N LYS A 94 7.76 0.22 6.50
CA LYS A 94 8.77 0.67 5.52
C LYS A 94 8.20 1.85 4.73
N VAL A 95 7.50 2.75 5.41
CA VAL A 95 6.76 3.87 4.84
C VAL A 95 5.86 3.37 3.68
N CYS A 96 5.82 4.02 2.52
CA CYS A 96 4.99 3.64 1.36
C CYS A 96 5.26 2.21 0.84
N GLY A 97 6.43 1.65 1.09
CA GLY A 97 6.83 0.30 0.71
C GLY A 97 6.42 -0.80 1.69
N SER A 98 5.66 -0.51 2.75
CA SER A 98 5.37 -1.47 3.83
C SER A 98 4.62 -2.70 3.34
N SER A 99 3.56 -2.53 2.56
CA SER A 99 2.76 -3.64 2.03
C SER A 99 3.55 -4.49 1.05
N LEU A 100 4.35 -3.86 0.18
CA LEU A 100 5.22 -4.59 -0.74
C LEU A 100 6.28 -5.39 0.02
N LYS A 101 6.82 -4.83 1.11
CA LYS A 101 7.75 -5.57 1.98
C LYS A 101 7.08 -6.74 2.69
N ALA A 102 5.81 -6.63 3.05
CA ALA A 102 5.03 -7.76 3.57
C ALA A 102 4.96 -8.91 2.56
N VAL A 103 4.68 -8.60 1.29
CA VAL A 103 4.67 -9.60 0.19
C VAL A 103 6.05 -10.24 0.02
N MET A 104 7.14 -9.46 0.06
CA MET A 104 8.51 -9.98 -0.04
C MET A 104 8.85 -10.95 1.09
N ILE A 105 8.44 -10.64 2.33
CA ILE A 105 8.68 -11.51 3.49
C ILE A 105 7.87 -12.79 3.35
N ALA A 106 6.59 -12.69 2.97
CA ALA A 106 5.75 -13.85 2.72
C ALA A 106 6.36 -14.78 1.65
N ALA A 107 6.82 -14.22 0.52
CA ALA A 107 7.48 -14.99 -0.52
C ALA A 107 8.74 -15.71 -0.02
N MET A 108 9.59 -15.02 0.76
CA MET A 108 10.80 -15.64 1.36
C MET A 108 10.45 -16.80 2.31
N GLU A 109 9.38 -16.68 3.09
CA GLU A 109 8.98 -17.77 3.99
C GLU A 109 8.44 -18.98 3.22
N ILE A 110 7.65 -18.75 2.16
CA ILE A 110 7.19 -19.81 1.26
C ILE A 110 8.39 -20.49 0.59
N GLU A 111 9.31 -19.74 -0.03
CA GLU A 111 10.49 -20.27 -0.71
C GLU A 111 11.46 -21.01 0.25
N SER A 112 11.46 -20.63 1.53
CA SER A 112 12.24 -21.34 2.56
C SER A 112 11.56 -22.60 3.09
N GLY A 113 10.32 -22.91 2.68
CA GLY A 113 9.53 -24.04 3.14
C GLY A 113 9.09 -23.94 4.60
N ARG A 114 9.01 -22.73 5.16
CA ARG A 114 8.56 -22.50 6.56
C ARG A 114 7.06 -22.33 6.67
N SER A 115 6.44 -21.88 5.61
CA SER A 115 5.00 -21.62 5.51
C SER A 115 4.51 -22.04 4.14
N ASP A 116 3.25 -22.43 4.06
CA ASP A 116 2.56 -22.84 2.82
C ASP A 116 1.62 -21.77 2.31
N ALA A 117 1.01 -20.96 3.21
CA ALA A 117 0.06 -19.92 2.84
C ALA A 117 0.08 -18.74 3.83
N ILE A 118 0.36 -17.54 3.33
CA ILE A 118 0.49 -16.31 4.11
C ILE A 118 -0.39 -15.21 3.51
N ILE A 119 -1.13 -14.51 4.34
CA ILE A 119 -1.79 -13.27 3.92
C ILE A 119 -0.81 -12.10 4.09
N ALA A 120 -0.55 -11.40 2.99
CA ALA A 120 0.31 -10.22 2.98
C ALA A 120 -0.41 -9.02 2.39
N GLY A 121 -0.24 -7.84 3.01
CA GLY A 121 -0.92 -6.64 2.54
C GLY A 121 -0.58 -5.40 3.32
N GLY A 122 -1.52 -4.48 3.39
CA GLY A 122 -1.40 -3.26 4.19
C GLY A 122 -2.73 -2.57 4.40
N MET A 123 -2.72 -1.67 5.37
CA MET A 123 -3.90 -0.93 5.82
C MET A 123 -3.46 0.43 6.33
N GLU A 124 -4.21 1.46 6.01
CA GLU A 124 -3.96 2.82 6.50
C GLU A 124 -5.26 3.60 6.62
N SER A 125 -5.38 4.41 7.66
CA SER A 125 -6.44 5.41 7.79
C SER A 125 -5.78 6.75 8.11
N MET A 126 -5.39 7.45 7.05
CA MET A 126 -4.69 8.74 7.18
C MET A 126 -5.62 9.82 7.76
N SER A 127 -6.94 9.66 7.55
CA SER A 127 -7.95 10.54 8.13
C SER A 127 -8.02 10.46 9.66
N ARG A 128 -7.63 9.31 10.23
CA ARG A 128 -7.65 9.07 11.68
C ARG A 128 -6.29 9.24 12.36
N ALA A 129 -5.28 9.68 11.62
CA ALA A 129 -3.96 9.94 12.17
C ALA A 129 -4.06 10.97 13.32
N PRO A 130 -3.68 10.62 14.56
CA PRO A 130 -3.87 11.49 15.71
C PRO A 130 -2.90 12.66 15.72
N MET A 131 -3.24 13.65 16.53
CA MET A 131 -2.28 14.64 17.01
C MET A 131 -1.64 14.11 18.29
N ILE A 132 -0.34 14.30 18.45
CA ILE A 132 0.42 13.89 19.64
C ILE A 132 1.02 15.08 20.35
N ALA A 133 1.05 15.03 21.67
CA ALA A 133 1.86 15.92 22.49
C ALA A 133 3.24 15.28 22.69
N GLN A 134 4.29 16.07 22.50
CA GLN A 134 5.67 15.63 22.70
C GLN A 134 6.23 16.23 24.00
N ASN A 135 7.10 15.48 24.69
CA ASN A 135 7.83 15.95 25.87
C ASN A 135 6.93 16.49 27.00
N VAL A 136 5.79 15.83 27.22
CA VAL A 136 4.86 16.23 28.28
C VAL A 136 5.36 15.73 29.63
N SER A 137 5.60 16.65 30.56
CA SER A 137 5.91 16.33 31.96
C SER A 137 4.64 15.92 32.71
N LYS A 138 4.80 15.01 33.68
CA LYS A 138 3.67 14.54 34.50
C LYS A 138 3.06 15.72 35.28
N GLY A 139 1.78 15.98 35.06
CA GLY A 139 1.03 17.02 35.76
C GLY A 139 1.03 18.39 35.08
N GLU A 140 1.73 18.56 33.98
CA GLU A 140 1.65 19.79 33.19
C GLU A 140 0.49 19.73 32.19
N PRO A 141 -0.26 20.84 31.99
CA PRO A 141 -1.31 20.91 30.99
C PRO A 141 -0.70 20.88 29.58
N VAL A 142 -1.35 20.18 28.67
CA VAL A 142 -0.96 20.15 27.25
C VAL A 142 -1.74 21.22 26.49
N GLU A 143 -1.03 22.17 25.92
CA GLU A 143 -1.65 23.18 25.06
C GLU A 143 -1.92 22.62 23.67
N TYR A 144 -3.06 22.99 23.07
CA TYR A 144 -3.42 22.56 21.71
C TYR A 144 -2.36 22.98 20.68
N SER A 145 -1.74 24.14 20.85
CA SER A 145 -0.67 24.67 20.01
C SER A 145 0.62 23.82 20.00
N SER A 146 0.81 22.99 21.03
CA SER A 146 1.96 22.09 21.15
C SER A 146 1.75 20.72 20.47
N LEU A 147 0.55 20.45 19.96
CA LEU A 147 0.24 19.19 19.29
C LEU A 147 0.87 19.10 17.92
N VAL A 148 1.42 17.92 17.61
CA VAL A 148 2.06 17.61 16.34
C VAL A 148 1.26 16.54 15.60
N SER A 149 0.94 16.80 14.34
CA SER A 149 0.28 15.83 13.48
C SER A 149 1.21 14.69 13.12
N ILE A 150 0.86 13.45 13.46
CA ILE A 150 1.65 12.28 13.04
C ILE A 150 1.50 12.00 11.55
N LEU A 151 0.39 12.40 10.93
CA LEU A 151 0.22 12.33 9.48
C LEU A 151 1.36 13.05 8.75
N HIS A 152 1.72 14.25 9.21
CA HIS A 152 2.84 15.00 8.66
C HIS A 152 4.17 14.43 9.13
N LYS A 153 4.37 14.30 10.45
CA LYS A 153 5.65 13.95 11.05
C LYS A 153 6.15 12.57 10.64
N ASP A 154 5.27 11.56 10.64
CA ASP A 154 5.65 10.17 10.42
C ASP A 154 5.37 9.69 8.99
N GLY A 155 4.56 10.44 8.21
CA GLY A 155 4.13 10.01 6.88
C GLY A 155 4.49 10.95 5.72
N LEU A 156 4.44 12.27 5.91
CA LEU A 156 4.49 13.23 4.78
C LEU A 156 5.65 14.22 4.84
N VAL A 157 6.51 14.12 5.86
CA VAL A 157 7.67 14.99 6.05
C VAL A 157 8.93 14.13 6.12
N ASP A 158 9.97 14.55 5.43
CA ASP A 158 11.28 13.92 5.50
C ASP A 158 11.89 14.11 6.90
N ALA A 159 12.30 13.01 7.51
CA ALA A 159 12.79 13.01 8.89
C ALA A 159 14.18 13.68 9.05
N PHE A 160 14.92 13.85 7.96
CA PHE A 160 16.27 14.40 7.96
C PHE A 160 16.27 15.89 7.61
N SER A 161 15.57 16.29 6.55
CA SER A 161 15.51 17.69 6.12
C SER A 161 14.37 18.47 6.77
N GLY A 162 13.31 17.80 7.21
CA GLY A 162 12.07 18.45 7.66
C GLY A 162 11.17 18.93 6.53
N ASP A 163 11.50 18.63 5.29
CA ASP A 163 10.75 19.06 4.12
C ASP A 163 9.54 18.17 3.86
N ALA A 164 8.46 18.75 3.33
CA ALA A 164 7.33 17.97 2.85
C ALA A 164 7.74 17.10 1.64
N MET A 165 7.17 15.91 1.51
CA MET A 165 7.47 14.97 0.40
C MET A 165 7.33 15.60 -0.99
N GLY A 166 6.46 16.60 -1.17
CA GLY A 166 6.33 17.31 -2.42
C GLY A 166 7.58 18.11 -2.82
N ILE A 167 8.39 18.57 -1.85
CA ILE A 167 9.68 19.23 -2.14
C ILE A 167 10.66 18.24 -2.78
N SER A 168 10.72 17.01 -2.27
CA SER A 168 11.50 15.95 -2.91
C SER A 168 11.00 15.66 -4.33
N GLY A 169 9.66 15.69 -4.53
CA GLY A 169 9.05 15.57 -5.86
C GLY A 169 9.48 16.67 -6.82
N GLU A 170 9.51 17.92 -6.37
CA GLU A 170 10.01 19.07 -7.17
C GLU A 170 11.49 18.91 -7.53
N THR A 171 12.31 18.47 -6.57
CA THR A 171 13.74 18.25 -6.76
C THR A 171 14.00 17.20 -7.84
N ILE A 172 13.37 16.03 -7.73
CA ILE A 172 13.52 14.95 -8.71
C ILE A 172 12.96 15.36 -10.08
N ALA A 173 11.82 16.03 -10.12
CA ALA A 173 11.26 16.51 -11.37
C ALA A 173 12.21 17.45 -12.11
N LYS A 174 12.89 18.36 -11.38
CA LYS A 174 13.90 19.25 -11.94
C LYS A 174 15.12 18.49 -12.45
N GLU A 175 15.63 17.52 -11.67
CA GLU A 175 16.78 16.70 -12.04
C GLU A 175 16.51 15.86 -13.31
N GLU A 176 15.32 15.28 -13.41
CA GLU A 176 14.92 14.42 -14.52
C GLU A 176 14.28 15.19 -15.70
N GLY A 177 14.20 16.50 -15.62
CA GLY A 177 13.66 17.35 -16.69
C GLY A 177 12.15 17.20 -16.91
N VAL A 178 11.41 16.74 -15.89
CA VAL A 178 9.95 16.59 -15.94
C VAL A 178 9.30 17.96 -15.88
N THR A 179 8.47 18.27 -16.88
CA THR A 179 7.75 19.54 -16.94
C THR A 179 6.39 19.46 -16.25
N ARG A 180 5.83 20.63 -15.92
CA ARG A 180 4.44 20.73 -15.43
C ARG A 180 3.43 20.05 -16.37
N LYS A 181 3.62 20.22 -17.69
CA LYS A 181 2.76 19.61 -18.70
C LYS A 181 2.85 18.08 -18.69
N ASP A 182 4.05 17.53 -18.47
CA ASP A 182 4.24 16.08 -18.38
C ASP A 182 3.52 15.51 -17.15
N ALA A 183 3.69 16.16 -15.99
CA ALA A 183 3.03 15.78 -14.74
C ALA A 183 1.50 15.83 -14.85
N ASP A 184 0.94 16.92 -15.40
CA ASP A 184 -0.50 17.06 -15.61
C ASP A 184 -1.04 16.05 -16.64
N SER A 185 -0.30 15.77 -17.71
CA SER A 185 -0.68 14.78 -18.73
C SER A 185 -0.69 13.36 -18.15
N TYR A 186 0.29 13.03 -17.31
CA TYR A 186 0.33 11.73 -16.61
C TYR A 186 -0.86 11.59 -15.65
N SER A 187 -1.13 12.62 -14.87
CA SER A 187 -2.25 12.65 -13.93
C SER A 187 -3.60 12.48 -14.64
N LEU A 188 -3.81 13.18 -15.75
CA LEU A 188 -5.02 13.02 -16.57
C LEU A 188 -5.18 11.58 -17.07
N LYS A 189 -4.09 10.98 -17.60
CA LYS A 189 -4.10 9.57 -18.03
C LYS A 189 -4.41 8.62 -16.88
N SER A 190 -3.88 8.88 -15.68
CA SER A 190 -4.15 8.07 -14.49
C SER A 190 -5.64 8.07 -14.13
N HIS A 191 -6.28 9.24 -14.09
CA HIS A 191 -7.73 9.33 -13.86
C HIS A 191 -8.53 8.64 -14.96
N ALA A 192 -8.20 8.85 -16.22
CA ALA A 192 -8.89 8.22 -17.34
C ALA A 192 -8.83 6.69 -17.29
N ARG A 193 -7.65 6.13 -17.00
CA ARG A 193 -7.45 4.68 -16.85
C ARG A 193 -8.22 4.09 -15.66
N ALA A 194 -8.23 4.80 -14.52
CA ALA A 194 -8.99 4.38 -13.36
C ALA A 194 -10.51 4.38 -13.64
N SER A 195 -11.01 5.39 -14.35
CA SER A 195 -12.40 5.45 -14.79
C SER A 195 -12.73 4.31 -15.76
N GLU A 196 -11.89 4.08 -16.76
CA GLU A 196 -12.05 2.99 -17.74
C GLU A 196 -12.06 1.62 -17.06
N SER A 197 -11.12 1.38 -16.13
CA SER A 197 -11.05 0.15 -15.34
C SER A 197 -12.34 -0.10 -14.55
N TRP A 198 -12.91 0.96 -13.97
CA TRP A 198 -14.17 0.86 -13.27
C TRP A 198 -15.34 0.52 -14.22
N PHE A 199 -15.47 1.25 -15.31
CA PHE A 199 -16.56 1.03 -16.28
C PHE A 199 -16.50 -0.33 -16.97
N ASN A 200 -15.30 -0.88 -17.16
CA ASN A 200 -15.09 -2.23 -17.69
C ASN A 200 -15.27 -3.34 -16.62
N GLY A 201 -15.57 -2.98 -15.38
CA GLY A 201 -15.76 -3.93 -14.30
C GLY A 201 -14.49 -4.61 -13.80
N TRP A 202 -13.31 -4.14 -14.18
CA TRP A 202 -12.04 -4.74 -13.72
C TRP A 202 -11.78 -4.43 -12.26
N THR A 203 -11.84 -3.15 -11.89
CA THR A 203 -11.64 -2.68 -10.53
C THR A 203 -12.70 -3.23 -9.56
N SER A 204 -13.95 -3.39 -10.02
CA SER A 204 -15.03 -3.89 -9.15
C SER A 204 -14.83 -5.35 -8.71
N ARG A 205 -14.00 -6.12 -9.42
CA ARG A 205 -13.69 -7.52 -9.06
C ARG A 205 -12.73 -7.66 -7.88
N GLU A 206 -11.98 -6.62 -7.58
CA GLU A 206 -10.99 -6.60 -6.50
C GLU A 206 -11.49 -5.88 -5.25
N ILE A 207 -12.61 -5.14 -5.35
CA ILE A 207 -13.11 -4.27 -4.30
C ILE A 207 -14.22 -4.97 -3.48
N THR A 208 -14.00 -5.05 -2.16
CA THR A 208 -15.05 -5.28 -1.19
C THR A 208 -15.61 -3.94 -0.70
N PRO A 209 -16.91 -3.64 -0.94
CA PRO A 209 -17.50 -2.36 -0.52
C PRO A 209 -17.44 -2.12 0.99
N VAL A 210 -17.28 -0.87 1.40
CA VAL A 210 -17.17 -0.46 2.80
C VAL A 210 -18.01 0.78 3.07
N GLY A 211 -18.90 0.74 4.06
CA GLY A 211 -19.65 1.92 4.50
C GLY A 211 -20.51 2.57 3.39
N GLY A 212 -20.96 1.79 2.40
CA GLY A 212 -21.68 2.29 1.24
C GLY A 212 -20.78 2.79 0.09
N LEU A 213 -19.47 2.89 0.31
CA LEU A 213 -18.51 3.20 -0.75
C LEU A 213 -18.14 1.90 -1.49
N SER A 214 -18.33 1.86 -2.81
CA SER A 214 -18.03 0.71 -3.67
C SER A 214 -17.01 1.01 -4.76
N ARG A 215 -16.61 2.29 -4.90
CA ARG A 215 -15.65 2.78 -5.91
C ARG A 215 -14.62 3.68 -5.24
N ASP A 216 -13.42 3.74 -5.80
CA ASP A 216 -12.38 4.67 -5.36
C ASP A 216 -12.87 6.12 -5.44
N GLU A 217 -12.86 6.81 -4.30
CA GLU A 217 -13.48 8.12 -4.14
C GLU A 217 -12.67 9.26 -4.77
N GLY A 218 -11.37 9.02 -5.00
CA GLY A 218 -10.47 10.02 -5.55
C GLY A 218 -10.48 10.15 -7.07
N VAL A 219 -11.10 9.23 -7.79
CA VAL A 219 -11.14 9.24 -9.26
C VAL A 219 -11.99 10.38 -9.77
N ARG A 220 -11.46 11.17 -10.71
CA ARG A 220 -12.13 12.33 -11.32
C ARG A 220 -12.41 12.08 -12.79
N ASP A 221 -13.62 11.66 -13.12
CA ASP A 221 -14.03 11.31 -14.48
C ASP A 221 -14.00 12.51 -15.43
N ASN A 222 -14.17 13.74 -14.91
CA ASN A 222 -14.22 14.98 -15.68
C ASN A 222 -12.92 15.80 -15.63
N SER A 223 -11.77 15.15 -15.38
CA SER A 223 -10.49 15.86 -15.39
C SER A 223 -10.12 16.30 -16.81
N SER A 224 -9.43 17.44 -16.94
CA SER A 224 -8.92 17.93 -18.21
C SER A 224 -7.57 18.63 -18.03
N LEU A 225 -6.74 18.66 -19.09
CA LEU A 225 -5.46 19.39 -19.05
C LEU A 225 -5.66 20.89 -18.78
N GLU A 226 -6.75 21.46 -19.30
CA GLU A 226 -7.08 22.87 -19.05
C GLU A 226 -7.38 23.12 -17.56
N ALA A 227 -8.14 22.24 -16.91
CA ALA A 227 -8.42 22.37 -15.49
C ALA A 227 -7.16 22.17 -14.63
N LEU A 228 -6.33 21.18 -14.96
CA LEU A 228 -5.09 20.89 -14.26
C LEU A 228 -4.08 22.04 -14.39
N SER A 229 -3.94 22.62 -15.57
CA SER A 229 -3.00 23.72 -15.83
C SER A 229 -3.29 25.01 -15.03
N LYS A 230 -4.54 25.21 -14.61
CA LYS A 230 -4.95 26.36 -13.78
C LYS A 230 -4.63 26.21 -12.30
N LEU A 231 -4.25 25.01 -11.86
CA LEU A 231 -3.91 24.75 -10.45
C LEU A 231 -2.57 25.40 -10.10
N LYS A 232 -2.51 26.01 -8.93
CA LYS A 232 -1.28 26.60 -8.41
C LYS A 232 -0.35 25.53 -7.86
N PRO A 233 0.99 25.68 -7.98
CA PRO A 233 1.95 24.88 -7.26
C PRO A 233 1.68 24.92 -5.74
N VAL A 234 1.93 23.80 -5.05
CA VAL A 234 1.62 23.66 -3.63
C VAL A 234 2.86 23.82 -2.74
N PHE A 235 4.01 23.34 -3.21
CA PHE A 235 5.21 23.23 -2.39
C PHE A 235 6.26 24.30 -2.67
N MET A 236 6.36 24.76 -3.90
CA MET A 236 7.31 25.81 -4.32
C MET A 236 6.58 26.85 -5.19
N GLN A 237 6.96 28.12 -5.10
CA GLN A 237 6.31 29.21 -5.83
C GLN A 237 6.28 28.97 -7.35
N ASP A 238 7.41 28.53 -7.90
CA ASP A 238 7.58 28.22 -9.33
C ASP A 238 7.68 26.71 -9.60
N GLY A 239 7.07 25.91 -8.71
CA GLY A 239 7.07 24.46 -8.80
C GLY A 239 6.10 23.92 -9.83
N ILE A 240 6.19 22.61 -10.06
CA ILE A 240 5.31 21.87 -10.96
C ILE A 240 4.27 21.00 -10.23
N VAL A 241 4.51 20.74 -8.94
CA VAL A 241 3.65 19.86 -8.13
C VAL A 241 2.42 20.61 -7.64
N THR A 242 1.25 20.11 -8.00
CA THR A 242 -0.05 20.72 -7.66
C THR A 242 -0.97 19.70 -6.97
N ALA A 243 -2.08 20.16 -6.44
CA ALA A 243 -3.12 19.26 -5.92
C ALA A 243 -3.74 18.33 -6.98
N GLY A 244 -3.57 18.64 -8.27
CA GLY A 244 -4.11 17.84 -9.38
C GLY A 244 -3.16 16.76 -9.88
N ASN A 245 -1.86 16.90 -9.65
CA ASN A 245 -0.83 15.95 -10.08
C ASN A 245 -0.04 15.33 -8.91
N SER A 246 -0.49 15.53 -7.68
CA SER A 246 0.01 14.85 -6.48
C SER A 246 -0.84 13.63 -6.15
N SER A 247 -0.22 12.65 -5.48
CA SER A 247 -0.95 11.55 -4.86
C SER A 247 -1.91 12.07 -3.80
N GLN A 248 -3.09 11.47 -3.72
CA GLN A 248 -4.04 11.82 -2.66
C GLN A 248 -3.61 11.24 -1.30
N VAL A 249 -4.01 11.88 -0.22
CA VAL A 249 -4.03 11.32 1.13
C VAL A 249 -5.26 10.43 1.22
N SER A 250 -5.10 9.16 1.62
CA SER A 250 -6.14 8.15 1.45
C SER A 250 -6.34 7.26 2.67
N ASP A 251 -7.52 6.67 2.75
CA ASP A 251 -7.88 5.60 3.67
C ASP A 251 -8.17 4.33 2.86
N GLY A 252 -7.65 3.18 3.28
CA GLY A 252 -7.89 1.92 2.59
C GLY A 252 -7.05 0.76 3.09
N ALA A 253 -7.31 -0.43 2.56
CA ALA A 253 -6.55 -1.63 2.83
C ALA A 253 -6.57 -2.58 1.64
N ALA A 254 -5.53 -3.39 1.51
CA ALA A 254 -5.44 -4.45 0.54
C ALA A 254 -4.79 -5.70 1.15
N ALA A 255 -5.18 -6.87 0.68
CA ALA A 255 -4.64 -8.16 1.10
C ALA A 255 -4.47 -9.09 -0.11
N LEU A 256 -3.37 -9.86 -0.10
CA LEU A 256 -3.07 -10.90 -1.05
C LEU A 256 -2.87 -12.21 -0.31
N LEU A 257 -3.22 -13.34 -0.96
CA LEU A 257 -2.77 -14.66 -0.53
C LEU A 257 -1.51 -15.02 -1.31
N ILE A 258 -0.41 -15.17 -0.59
CA ILE A 258 0.86 -15.68 -1.08
C ILE A 258 1.00 -17.10 -0.58
N CYS A 259 1.20 -18.06 -1.48
CA CYS A 259 1.31 -19.46 -1.08
C CYS A 259 2.34 -20.20 -1.94
N SER A 260 2.68 -21.42 -1.52
CA SER A 260 3.41 -22.32 -2.41
C SER A 260 2.50 -22.75 -3.55
N LYS A 261 3.08 -23.06 -4.70
CA LYS A 261 2.31 -23.57 -5.83
C LYS A 261 1.58 -24.87 -5.47
N GLU A 262 2.23 -25.71 -4.70
CA GLU A 262 1.69 -26.98 -4.19
C GLU A 262 0.47 -26.72 -3.31
N ALA A 263 0.56 -25.77 -2.37
CA ALA A 263 -0.58 -25.41 -1.51
C ALA A 263 -1.76 -24.83 -2.33
N ALA A 264 -1.47 -24.08 -3.40
CA ALA A 264 -2.52 -23.60 -4.31
C ALA A 264 -3.22 -24.76 -5.02
N GLU A 265 -2.48 -25.75 -5.51
CA GLU A 265 -3.01 -26.97 -6.17
C GLU A 265 -3.83 -27.81 -5.19
N ASP A 266 -3.30 -28.08 -3.98
CA ASP A 266 -3.95 -28.90 -2.95
C ASP A 266 -5.26 -28.30 -2.43
N ASN A 267 -5.34 -26.97 -2.37
CA ASN A 267 -6.55 -26.26 -1.92
C ASN A 267 -7.48 -25.82 -3.08
N GLY A 268 -7.11 -26.09 -4.32
CA GLY A 268 -7.88 -25.67 -5.50
C GLY A 268 -7.90 -24.16 -5.72
N TRP A 269 -6.91 -23.43 -5.21
CA TRP A 269 -6.78 -21.99 -5.42
C TRP A 269 -6.17 -21.68 -6.79
N PRO A 270 -6.57 -20.58 -7.44
CA PRO A 270 -5.98 -20.20 -8.70
C PRO A 270 -4.53 -19.73 -8.52
N VAL A 271 -3.66 -20.03 -9.47
CA VAL A 271 -2.34 -19.40 -9.58
C VAL A 271 -2.47 -18.20 -10.49
N LEU A 272 -2.59 -17.00 -9.91
CA LEU A 272 -2.77 -15.76 -10.66
C LEU A 272 -1.45 -15.22 -11.20
N ALA A 273 -0.39 -15.33 -10.41
CA ALA A 273 0.93 -14.89 -10.77
C ALA A 273 1.99 -15.62 -9.94
N ARG A 274 3.21 -15.70 -10.48
CA ARG A 274 4.40 -16.13 -9.74
C ARG A 274 5.20 -14.92 -9.30
N ILE A 275 5.74 -14.94 -8.09
CA ILE A 275 6.73 -13.96 -7.63
C ILE A 275 8.08 -14.42 -8.17
N VAL A 276 8.62 -13.70 -9.15
CA VAL A 276 9.85 -14.09 -9.84
C VAL A 276 11.08 -13.62 -9.11
N ASP A 277 11.03 -12.38 -8.63
CA ASP A 277 12.13 -11.72 -7.95
C ASP A 277 11.65 -10.48 -7.21
N PHE A 278 12.44 -9.97 -6.26
CA PHE A 278 12.20 -8.74 -5.56
C PHE A 278 13.51 -8.13 -5.05
N GLU A 279 13.58 -6.82 -5.07
CA GLU A 279 14.75 -6.06 -4.66
C GLU A 279 14.41 -4.97 -3.66
N THR A 280 15.40 -4.53 -2.92
CA THR A 280 15.32 -3.38 -2.03
C THR A 280 16.56 -2.53 -2.17
N SER A 281 16.41 -1.26 -2.48
CA SER A 281 17.49 -0.29 -2.53
C SER A 281 17.31 0.82 -1.50
N GLY A 282 18.39 1.51 -1.18
CA GLY A 282 18.40 2.76 -0.43
C GLY A 282 18.98 3.87 -1.29
N VAL A 283 18.51 5.08 -1.08
CA VAL A 283 18.99 6.30 -1.73
C VAL A 283 19.25 7.38 -0.68
N GLU A 284 19.94 8.44 -1.06
CA GLU A 284 20.05 9.63 -0.23
C GLU A 284 18.64 10.16 0.13
N PRO A 285 18.39 10.57 1.40
CA PRO A 285 17.07 11.00 1.85
C PRO A 285 16.41 12.06 0.96
N SER A 286 17.17 13.05 0.52
CA SER A 286 16.71 14.11 -0.40
C SER A 286 16.14 13.57 -1.73
N ARG A 287 16.52 12.34 -2.11
CA ARG A 287 16.13 11.66 -3.35
C ARG A 287 15.13 10.52 -3.13
N VAL A 288 14.43 10.48 -2.01
CA VAL A 288 13.52 9.38 -1.66
C VAL A 288 12.52 9.04 -2.77
N MET A 289 12.05 10.02 -3.54
CA MET A 289 11.11 9.81 -4.66
C MET A 289 11.73 9.05 -5.85
N SER A 290 13.06 8.95 -5.94
CA SER A 290 13.76 8.21 -6.99
C SER A 290 14.11 6.76 -6.60
N CYS A 291 13.89 6.33 -5.36
CA CYS A 291 14.33 5.03 -4.85
C CYS A 291 13.78 3.85 -5.68
N LEU A 292 12.56 3.96 -6.21
CA LEU A 292 11.96 2.92 -7.03
C LEU A 292 12.64 2.78 -8.41
N LEU A 293 13.19 3.86 -8.96
CA LEU A 293 13.95 3.81 -10.22
C LEU A 293 15.21 2.98 -10.04
N TYR A 294 15.95 3.20 -8.97
CA TYR A 294 17.17 2.42 -8.66
C TYR A 294 16.86 0.95 -8.37
N THR A 295 15.75 0.67 -7.68
CA THR A 295 15.32 -0.70 -7.43
C THR A 295 15.03 -1.43 -8.74
N SER A 296 14.31 -0.79 -9.68
CA SER A 296 14.01 -1.38 -10.97
C SER A 296 15.24 -1.56 -11.87
N ASP A 297 16.24 -0.68 -11.78
CA ASP A 297 17.51 -0.81 -12.51
C ASP A 297 18.40 -1.93 -11.95
N ALA A 298 18.39 -2.15 -10.65
CA ALA A 298 19.05 -3.30 -10.03
C ALA A 298 18.47 -4.61 -10.56
N ALA A 299 17.15 -4.72 -10.66
CA ALA A 299 16.48 -5.88 -11.25
C ALA A 299 16.83 -6.08 -12.75
N ARG A 300 17.05 -5.00 -13.51
CA ARG A 300 17.51 -5.08 -14.92
C ARG A 300 18.92 -5.61 -15.08
N ARG A 301 19.83 -5.33 -14.14
CA ARG A 301 21.22 -5.80 -14.19
C ARG A 301 21.34 -7.33 -14.14
N TYR A 302 20.37 -8.01 -13.54
CA TYR A 302 20.30 -9.47 -13.49
C TYR A 302 19.45 -10.10 -14.60
N ALA A 303 19.13 -9.35 -15.67
CA ALA A 303 18.58 -9.83 -16.96
C ALA A 303 17.25 -10.64 -16.90
N VAL A 304 16.48 -10.61 -15.82
CA VAL A 304 15.35 -11.50 -15.63
C VAL A 304 14.00 -10.80 -15.42
N CYS A 305 13.95 -9.51 -15.17
CA CYS A 305 12.68 -8.81 -15.01
C CYS A 305 12.10 -8.35 -16.35
N ARG A 306 11.59 -9.28 -17.15
CA ARG A 306 10.50 -8.99 -18.09
C ARG A 306 9.20 -9.09 -17.33
N SER A 307 8.88 -8.07 -16.52
CA SER A 307 7.53 -7.95 -15.97
C SER A 307 6.57 -7.63 -17.13
N ARG A 308 5.90 -8.64 -17.63
CA ARG A 308 4.67 -8.48 -18.43
C ARG A 308 3.50 -8.09 -17.51
N TRP A 309 3.76 -7.28 -16.49
CA TRP A 309 2.74 -6.81 -15.58
C TRP A 309 2.52 -5.32 -15.74
N SER A 310 1.84 -4.98 -16.72
CA SER A 310 0.77 -4.00 -16.86
C SER A 310 0.29 -4.02 -18.32
N PRO A 311 -0.97 -4.34 -18.60
CA PRO A 311 -1.56 -4.04 -19.89
C PRO A 311 -1.69 -2.52 -20.12
N TYR A 312 -1.14 -1.69 -19.23
CA TYR A 312 -1.34 -0.24 -19.13
C TYR A 312 -0.05 0.60 -19.10
N HIS A 313 1.05 0.07 -19.61
CA HIS A 313 2.24 0.89 -19.92
C HIS A 313 2.17 1.44 -21.33
#